data_67f6cd0ff3117e5ad437ae7f1afb04cd
#
_entry.id   67f6cd0ff3117e5ad437ae7f1afb04cd
#
_cell.length_a   1.000
_cell.length_b   1.000
_cell.length_c   1.000
_cell.angle_alpha   90.00
_cell.angle_beta   90.00
_cell.angle_gamma   90.00
#
_symmetry.space_group_name_H-M   'P 1'
#
loop_
_entity.id
_entity.type
_entity.pdbx_description
1 polymer ?
#
loop_
_entity_poly.entity_id
_entity_poly.type
_entity_poly.pdbx_seq_one_letter_code
_entity_poly.pdbx_strand_id
1 'polypeptide(L)'
;MYEYTFKNGKNEDVTEKIFLEKRESLTGKDIVRAGVDLARPGHVNVTLSNEGADKMYNLTSRMQLGHDRMAIVLDDVVKSAPTVQAILSKSFEISGLDAPGEAEALTKVLSNPLTNKLNFESASEISASLGHTALLQGEYAGITGLILCFIMMIIYYRFAGLVAIMGLTINALLLLGAMSIFGFELTLPGIAGIVLTLGVAVDANVLIYERLREEKEMGRPFRVAIRNSFDKAFSAIFDSNITSLITAVILYWMATGTIKGFAVTLTVGVITSMIGAILVTRVLFYLSLIHI
;
A
#
# COMPACT_ATOMS: atom_id res chain seq x y z
N MET A 1 -0.91 36.82 12.21
CA MET A 1 0.53 36.98 12.48
C MET A 1 1.17 35.67 12.07
N TYR A 2 2.11 35.70 11.13
CA TYR A 2 2.78 34.51 10.60
C TYR A 2 4.28 34.61 10.90
N GLU A 3 4.93 33.49 11.16
CA GLU A 3 6.38 33.42 11.30
C GLU A 3 6.98 32.99 9.93
N TYR A 4 7.92 33.80 9.46
CA TYR A 4 8.64 33.52 8.20
C TYR A 4 10.12 33.39 8.52
N THR A 5 10.64 32.19 8.22
CA THR A 5 12.07 31.89 8.39
C THR A 5 12.75 31.88 7.04
N PHE A 6 13.79 32.64 6.87
CA PHE A 6 14.60 32.70 5.65
C PHE A 6 16.09 32.72 6.01
N LYS A 7 16.93 32.33 5.07
CA LYS A 7 18.38 32.38 5.24
C LYS A 7 18.92 33.75 4.83
N ASN A 8 19.68 34.37 5.72
CA ASN A 8 20.34 35.61 5.38
C ASN A 8 21.61 35.35 4.53
N GLY A 9 22.24 36.39 3.96
CA GLY A 9 23.45 36.24 3.15
C GLY A 9 24.66 35.58 3.87
N LYS A 10 24.55 35.27 5.17
CA LYS A 10 25.52 34.50 5.96
C LYS A 10 25.09 33.05 6.22
N ASN A 11 24.04 32.59 5.54
CA ASN A 11 23.45 31.23 5.66
C ASN A 11 22.89 30.91 7.07
N GLU A 12 22.53 31.95 7.86
CA GLU A 12 21.89 31.81 9.18
C GLU A 12 20.38 31.89 9.03
N ASP A 13 19.65 31.06 9.77
CA ASP A 13 18.19 31.08 9.79
C ASP A 13 17.69 32.30 10.60
N VAL A 14 17.03 33.22 9.91
CA VAL A 14 16.40 34.40 10.52
C VAL A 14 14.90 34.25 10.49
N THR A 15 14.25 34.32 11.67
CA THR A 15 12.79 34.26 11.78
C THR A 15 12.22 35.66 11.99
N GLU A 16 11.39 36.07 11.07
CA GLU A 16 10.69 37.37 11.12
C GLU A 16 9.18 37.15 11.31
N LYS A 17 8.54 38.01 12.10
CA LYS A 17 7.09 37.99 12.27
C LYS A 17 6.45 38.92 11.26
N ILE A 18 5.68 38.34 10.33
CA ILE A 18 5.02 39.09 9.25
C ILE A 18 3.52 39.21 9.54
N PHE A 19 2.97 40.40 9.32
CA PHE A 19 1.53 40.62 9.34
C PHE A 19 1.02 40.59 7.91
N LEU A 20 0.12 39.63 7.62
CA LEU A 20 -0.55 39.51 6.33
C LEU A 20 -1.96 40.08 6.39
N GLU A 21 -2.42 40.66 5.29
CA GLU A 21 -3.82 40.97 5.12
C GLU A 21 -4.65 39.68 5.18
N LYS A 22 -5.83 39.78 5.80
CA LYS A 22 -6.70 38.62 6.02
C LYS A 22 -7.35 38.10 4.73
N ARG A 23 -7.29 38.87 3.65
CA ARG A 23 -7.90 38.54 2.36
C ARG A 23 -6.84 38.06 1.37
N GLU A 24 -7.05 36.87 0.83
CA GLU A 24 -6.26 36.35 -0.27
C GLU A 24 -6.51 37.18 -1.53
N SER A 25 -5.45 37.74 -2.12
CA SER A 25 -5.54 38.56 -3.32
C SER A 25 -5.48 37.73 -4.59
N LEU A 26 -4.68 36.65 -4.59
CA LEU A 26 -4.59 35.64 -5.63
C LEU A 26 -4.61 34.24 -4.99
N THR A 27 -5.12 33.28 -5.75
CA THR A 27 -5.16 31.87 -5.35
C THR A 27 -4.39 31.01 -6.35
N GLY A 28 -4.08 29.78 -5.98
CA GLY A 28 -3.43 28.83 -6.90
C GLY A 28 -4.17 28.61 -8.21
N LYS A 29 -5.50 28.84 -8.24
CA LYS A 29 -6.34 28.76 -9.48
C LYS A 29 -6.01 29.83 -10.50
N ASP A 30 -5.44 30.92 -10.07
CA ASP A 30 -5.05 32.04 -10.91
C ASP A 30 -3.72 31.78 -11.64
N ILE A 31 -2.96 30.71 -11.26
CA ILE A 31 -1.68 30.33 -11.84
C ILE A 31 -1.89 29.32 -12.96
N VAL A 32 -1.40 29.61 -14.15
CA VAL A 32 -1.45 28.71 -15.32
C VAL A 32 -0.18 27.87 -15.40
N ARG A 33 0.97 28.50 -15.14
CA ARG A 33 2.27 27.84 -15.21
C ARG A 33 3.27 28.49 -14.27
N ALA A 34 4.09 27.67 -13.63
CA ALA A 34 5.31 28.08 -12.98
C ALA A 34 6.49 27.20 -13.45
N GLY A 35 7.69 27.76 -13.51
CA GLY A 35 8.87 27.03 -13.95
C GLY A 35 10.16 27.70 -13.48
N VAL A 36 11.16 26.90 -13.12
CA VAL A 36 12.52 27.40 -12.81
C VAL A 36 13.17 27.94 -14.09
N ASP A 37 13.83 29.08 -13.98
CA ASP A 37 14.67 29.60 -15.07
C ASP A 37 16.01 28.82 -15.12
N LEU A 38 16.18 27.97 -16.11
CA LEU A 38 17.39 27.16 -16.28
C LEU A 38 18.66 27.99 -16.55
N ALA A 39 18.49 29.21 -17.07
CA ALA A 39 19.62 30.11 -17.35
C ALA A 39 20.04 30.92 -16.10
N ARG A 40 19.12 31.09 -15.14
CA ARG A 40 19.35 31.86 -13.90
C ARG A 40 18.87 31.06 -12.70
N PRO A 41 19.73 30.24 -12.08
CA PRO A 41 19.40 29.49 -10.88
C PRO A 41 18.86 30.42 -9.77
N GLY A 42 17.86 29.96 -9.04
CA GLY A 42 17.19 30.78 -8.02
C GLY A 42 16.09 31.73 -8.52
N HIS A 43 15.73 31.64 -9.78
CA HIS A 43 14.64 32.40 -10.38
C HIS A 43 13.49 31.49 -10.83
N VAL A 44 12.25 31.90 -10.52
CA VAL A 44 11.02 31.18 -10.90
C VAL A 44 10.13 32.10 -11.75
N ASN A 45 9.86 31.68 -12.97
CA ASN A 45 8.92 32.34 -13.87
C ASN A 45 7.49 31.87 -13.60
N VAL A 46 6.57 32.80 -13.38
CA VAL A 46 5.15 32.54 -13.13
C VAL A 46 4.31 33.18 -14.19
N THR A 47 3.34 32.42 -14.73
CA THR A 47 2.33 32.90 -15.68
C THR A 47 0.94 32.72 -15.10
N LEU A 48 0.16 33.80 -15.07
CA LEU A 48 -1.19 33.84 -14.54
C LEU A 48 -2.24 33.69 -15.65
N SER A 49 -3.45 33.31 -15.25
CA SER A 49 -4.64 33.42 -16.09
C SER A 49 -4.97 34.89 -16.39
N ASN A 50 -5.87 35.14 -17.33
CA ASN A 50 -6.27 36.53 -17.64
C ASN A 50 -6.91 37.19 -16.40
N GLU A 51 -7.77 36.46 -15.68
CA GLU A 51 -8.38 36.96 -14.45
C GLU A 51 -7.34 37.21 -13.34
N GLY A 52 -6.37 36.27 -13.19
CA GLY A 52 -5.25 36.43 -12.27
C GLY A 52 -4.35 37.61 -12.62
N ALA A 53 -4.15 37.91 -13.91
CA ALA A 53 -3.39 39.05 -14.39
C ALA A 53 -4.03 40.37 -13.98
N ASP A 54 -5.36 40.48 -14.12
CA ASP A 54 -6.10 41.69 -13.71
C ASP A 54 -6.06 41.87 -12.18
N LYS A 55 -6.19 40.80 -11.41
CA LYS A 55 -6.03 40.83 -9.94
C LYS A 55 -4.63 41.28 -9.54
N MET A 56 -3.59 40.72 -10.19
CA MET A 56 -2.19 41.05 -9.92
C MET A 56 -1.88 42.51 -10.24
N TYR A 57 -2.34 43.00 -11.38
CA TYR A 57 -2.19 44.40 -11.75
C TYR A 57 -2.85 45.35 -10.77
N ASN A 58 -4.10 45.07 -10.39
CA ASN A 58 -4.84 45.88 -9.41
C ASN A 58 -4.20 45.86 -8.01
N LEU A 59 -3.59 44.73 -7.61
CA LEU A 59 -2.88 44.61 -6.34
C LEU A 59 -1.60 45.44 -6.38
N THR A 60 -0.72 45.16 -7.35
CA THR A 60 0.63 45.78 -7.40
C THR A 60 0.61 47.26 -7.77
N SER A 61 -0.43 47.73 -8.47
CA SER A 61 -0.60 49.17 -8.74
C SER A 61 -0.90 50.02 -7.48
N ARG A 62 -1.34 49.39 -6.38
CA ARG A 62 -1.62 50.04 -5.09
C ARG A 62 -0.48 49.91 -4.08
N MET A 63 0.52 49.08 -4.38
CA MET A 63 1.66 48.80 -3.51
C MET A 63 2.75 49.82 -3.71
N GLN A 64 3.54 50.09 -2.64
CA GLN A 64 4.74 50.90 -2.71
C GLN A 64 5.89 50.05 -3.23
N LEU A 65 6.24 50.26 -4.51
CA LEU A 65 7.33 49.55 -5.16
C LEU A 65 8.65 49.70 -4.42
N GLY A 66 9.36 48.61 -4.22
CA GLY A 66 10.63 48.58 -3.49
C GLY A 66 10.50 48.49 -1.97
N HIS A 67 9.29 48.60 -1.43
CA HIS A 67 9.01 48.50 0.02
C HIS A 67 8.03 47.38 0.39
N ASP A 68 6.90 47.30 -0.32
CA ASP A 68 5.88 46.30 -0.02
C ASP A 68 6.29 44.93 -0.48
N ARG A 69 5.91 43.91 0.28
CA ARG A 69 6.26 42.51 0.06
C ARG A 69 5.00 41.71 -0.28
N MET A 70 5.11 40.77 -1.17
CA MET A 70 4.05 39.80 -1.50
C MET A 70 4.38 38.45 -0.90
N ALA A 71 3.56 38.00 0.05
CA ALA A 71 3.79 36.69 0.69
C ALA A 71 3.13 35.58 -0.12
N ILE A 72 3.87 34.50 -0.32
CA ILE A 72 3.39 33.23 -0.87
C ILE A 72 3.13 32.29 0.31
N VAL A 73 1.86 32.00 0.55
CA VAL A 73 1.42 31.17 1.69
C VAL A 73 0.96 29.80 1.20
N LEU A 74 1.43 28.74 1.83
CA LEU A 74 1.00 27.37 1.61
C LEU A 74 0.69 26.71 2.95
N ASP A 75 -0.51 26.17 3.12
CA ASP A 75 -0.96 25.49 4.35
C ASP A 75 -0.71 26.34 5.62
N ASP A 76 -1.10 27.62 5.56
CA ASP A 76 -0.91 28.60 6.64
C ASP A 76 0.57 28.88 6.99
N VAL A 77 1.52 28.47 6.15
CA VAL A 77 2.95 28.76 6.31
C VAL A 77 3.44 29.69 5.19
N VAL A 78 4.13 30.75 5.54
CA VAL A 78 4.76 31.65 4.56
C VAL A 78 6.00 30.97 3.99
N LYS A 79 5.97 30.63 2.70
CA LYS A 79 7.10 29.99 1.99
C LYS A 79 8.09 31.00 1.41
N SER A 80 7.62 32.13 0.96
CA SER A 80 8.46 33.22 0.44
C SER A 80 7.72 34.54 0.56
N ALA A 81 8.44 35.64 0.70
CA ALA A 81 7.88 37.00 0.80
C ALA A 81 8.76 38.01 0.06
N PRO A 82 8.89 37.91 -1.28
CA PRO A 82 9.70 38.83 -2.06
C PRO A 82 9.12 40.24 -2.06
N THR A 83 10.01 41.25 -2.20
CA THR A 83 9.64 42.64 -2.38
C THR A 83 9.19 42.92 -3.79
N VAL A 84 8.08 43.62 -3.98
CA VAL A 84 7.54 43.96 -5.29
C VAL A 84 8.31 45.13 -5.88
N GLN A 85 9.01 44.91 -6.99
CA GLN A 85 9.89 45.89 -7.63
C GLN A 85 9.20 46.66 -8.76
N ALA A 86 8.16 46.08 -9.35
CA ALA A 86 7.45 46.67 -10.49
C ALA A 86 5.97 46.29 -10.45
N ILE A 87 5.14 47.00 -11.20
CA ILE A 87 3.74 46.63 -11.41
C ILE A 87 3.72 45.36 -12.27
N LEU A 88 3.12 44.32 -11.68
CA LEU A 88 3.07 42.98 -12.27
C LEU A 88 1.76 42.76 -13.01
N SER A 89 1.77 41.91 -14.03
CA SER A 89 0.60 41.51 -14.78
C SER A 89 0.60 39.99 -15.05
N LYS A 90 0.47 39.57 -16.31
CA LYS A 90 0.28 38.19 -16.72
C LYS A 90 1.49 37.27 -16.44
N SER A 91 2.68 37.81 -16.58
CA SER A 91 3.92 37.06 -16.35
C SER A 91 4.87 37.88 -15.51
N PHE A 92 5.49 37.24 -14.53
CA PHE A 92 6.48 37.84 -13.64
C PHE A 92 7.48 36.82 -13.16
N GLU A 93 8.56 37.31 -12.60
CA GLU A 93 9.65 36.50 -12.08
C GLU A 93 9.78 36.70 -10.57
N ILE A 94 9.97 35.61 -9.86
CA ILE A 94 10.33 35.59 -8.45
C ILE A 94 11.82 35.32 -8.37
N SER A 95 12.58 36.18 -7.73
CA SER A 95 14.02 36.07 -7.55
C SER A 95 14.43 36.12 -6.08
N GLY A 96 15.69 35.82 -5.78
CA GLY A 96 16.20 35.81 -4.39
C GLY A 96 15.92 34.52 -3.65
N LEU A 97 15.81 33.41 -4.41
CA LEU A 97 15.68 32.04 -3.88
C LEU A 97 17.08 31.39 -3.91
N ASP A 98 17.94 31.81 -3.01
CA ASP A 98 19.37 31.46 -3.07
C ASP A 98 19.71 30.11 -2.42
N ALA A 99 18.77 29.53 -1.65
CA ALA A 99 18.99 28.21 -1.05
C ALA A 99 18.84 27.09 -2.09
N PRO A 100 19.77 26.08 -2.09
CA PRO A 100 19.69 24.96 -3.02
C PRO A 100 18.35 24.24 -2.94
N GLY A 101 17.62 24.16 -4.07
CA GLY A 101 16.32 23.48 -4.18
C GLY A 101 15.10 24.34 -3.80
N GLU A 102 15.25 25.57 -3.34
CA GLU A 102 14.14 26.47 -2.95
C GLU A 102 13.29 26.85 -4.17
N ALA A 103 13.92 27.19 -5.30
CA ALA A 103 13.25 27.52 -6.54
C ALA A 103 12.46 26.32 -7.10
N GLU A 104 13.02 25.10 -7.04
CA GLU A 104 12.32 23.88 -7.45
C GLU A 104 11.16 23.55 -6.52
N ALA A 105 11.34 23.69 -5.21
CA ALA A 105 10.28 23.47 -4.23
C ALA A 105 9.12 24.45 -4.44
N LEU A 106 9.42 25.75 -4.62
CA LEU A 106 8.42 26.77 -4.89
C LEU A 106 7.70 26.51 -6.24
N THR A 107 8.45 26.13 -7.26
CA THR A 107 7.87 25.79 -8.57
C THR A 107 6.92 24.63 -8.47
N LYS A 108 7.25 23.55 -7.74
CA LYS A 108 6.35 22.40 -7.54
C LYS A 108 5.04 22.80 -6.87
N VAL A 109 5.12 23.67 -5.87
CA VAL A 109 3.94 24.19 -5.16
C VAL A 109 3.07 25.03 -6.10
N LEU A 110 3.66 25.94 -6.87
CA LEU A 110 2.95 26.84 -7.76
C LEU A 110 2.40 26.15 -9.03
N SER A 111 3.08 25.11 -9.51
CA SER A 111 2.65 24.35 -10.71
C SER A 111 1.50 23.38 -10.45
N ASN A 112 1.34 22.92 -9.20
CA ASN A 112 0.29 21.98 -8.81
C ASN A 112 -0.52 22.54 -7.64
N PRO A 113 -1.31 23.61 -7.85
CA PRO A 113 -2.15 24.15 -6.79
C PRO A 113 -3.22 23.12 -6.41
N LEU A 114 -3.11 22.53 -5.22
CA LEU A 114 -4.12 21.63 -4.68
C LEU A 114 -5.37 22.45 -4.37
N THR A 115 -6.45 22.16 -5.10
CA THR A 115 -7.76 22.81 -4.88
C THR A 115 -8.46 22.30 -3.61
N ASN A 116 -8.08 21.11 -3.13
CA ASN A 116 -8.62 20.52 -1.92
C ASN A 116 -7.52 20.39 -0.86
N LYS A 117 -7.87 20.69 0.38
CA LYS A 117 -6.96 20.52 1.52
C LYS A 117 -6.70 19.03 1.72
N LEU A 118 -5.44 18.61 1.66
CA LEU A 118 -5.05 17.23 1.99
C LEU A 118 -4.88 17.13 3.51
N ASN A 119 -5.62 16.20 4.09
CA ASN A 119 -5.40 15.82 5.49
C ASN A 119 -4.48 14.59 5.50
N PHE A 120 -3.43 14.63 6.29
CA PHE A 120 -2.60 13.47 6.57
C PHE A 120 -3.41 12.47 7.40
N GLU A 121 -3.76 11.31 6.84
CA GLU A 121 -4.43 10.24 7.59
C GLU A 121 -3.43 9.35 8.32
N SER A 122 -2.33 8.99 7.71
CA SER A 122 -1.26 8.22 8.36
C SER A 122 0.05 8.35 7.59
N ALA A 123 1.16 8.42 8.30
CA ALA A 123 2.50 8.24 7.77
C ALA A 123 3.15 7.06 8.50
N SER A 124 3.62 6.07 7.75
CA SER A 124 4.37 4.93 8.31
C SER A 124 5.76 4.92 7.69
N GLU A 125 6.77 5.22 8.47
CA GLU A 125 8.17 5.11 8.05
C GLU A 125 8.76 3.83 8.63
N ILE A 126 9.16 2.91 7.75
CA ILE A 126 9.88 1.70 8.14
C ILE A 126 11.30 1.84 7.60
N SER A 127 12.29 1.73 8.49
CA SER A 127 13.69 1.69 8.08
C SER A 127 13.93 0.53 7.11
N ALA A 128 14.65 0.78 6.02
CA ALA A 128 14.96 -0.23 5.01
C ALA A 128 15.65 -1.47 5.61
N SER A 129 16.48 -1.29 6.63
CA SER A 129 17.15 -2.38 7.34
C SER A 129 16.16 -3.24 8.15
N LEU A 130 15.19 -2.63 8.84
CA LEU A 130 14.17 -3.35 9.59
C LEU A 130 13.24 -4.13 8.67
N GLY A 131 12.85 -3.54 7.53
CA GLY A 131 12.03 -4.20 6.53
C GLY A 131 12.70 -5.45 5.96
N HIS A 132 13.98 -5.36 5.57
CA HIS A 132 14.76 -6.48 5.05
C HIS A 132 14.94 -7.60 6.09
N THR A 133 15.25 -7.26 7.33
CA THR A 133 15.41 -8.26 8.42
C THR A 133 14.09 -8.97 8.71
N ALA A 134 12.98 -8.26 8.77
CA ALA A 134 11.67 -8.85 9.00
C ALA A 134 11.22 -9.76 7.85
N LEU A 135 11.53 -9.40 6.59
CA LEU A 135 11.29 -10.26 5.42
C LEU A 135 12.06 -11.57 5.53
N LEU A 136 13.37 -11.53 5.80
CA LEU A 136 14.19 -12.73 5.95
C LEU A 136 13.71 -13.61 7.11
N GLN A 137 13.40 -13.02 8.27
CA GLN A 137 12.87 -13.76 9.42
C GLN A 137 11.52 -14.41 9.09
N GLY A 138 10.62 -13.70 8.37
CA GLY A 138 9.34 -14.22 7.92
C GLY A 138 9.50 -15.39 6.95
N GLU A 139 10.43 -15.29 5.99
CA GLU A 139 10.76 -16.35 5.04
C GLU A 139 11.31 -17.59 5.75
N TYR A 140 12.29 -17.44 6.63
CA TYR A 140 12.84 -18.55 7.42
C TYR A 140 11.78 -19.22 8.30
N ALA A 141 10.95 -18.45 8.98
CA ALA A 141 9.87 -18.99 9.80
C ALA A 141 8.85 -19.76 8.96
N GLY A 142 8.47 -19.22 7.80
CA GLY A 142 7.54 -19.87 6.88
C GLY A 142 8.08 -21.18 6.31
N ILE A 143 9.32 -21.17 5.83
CA ILE A 143 9.99 -22.37 5.30
C ILE A 143 10.14 -23.44 6.40
N THR A 144 10.58 -23.04 7.61
CA THR A 144 10.74 -23.95 8.73
C THR A 144 9.41 -24.57 9.13
N GLY A 145 8.34 -23.77 9.24
CA GLY A 145 6.99 -24.25 9.53
C GLY A 145 6.48 -25.23 8.48
N LEU A 146 6.68 -24.94 7.18
CA LEU A 146 6.34 -25.82 6.06
C LEU A 146 7.09 -27.16 6.13
N ILE A 147 8.40 -27.15 6.35
CA ILE A 147 9.22 -28.35 6.48
C ILE A 147 8.74 -29.23 7.64
N LEU A 148 8.50 -28.63 8.80
CA LEU A 148 7.98 -29.37 9.96
C LEU A 148 6.61 -29.98 9.65
N CYS A 149 5.73 -29.23 8.98
CA CYS A 149 4.43 -29.72 8.55
C CYS A 149 4.55 -30.89 7.58
N PHE A 150 5.44 -30.82 6.58
CA PHE A 150 5.68 -31.89 5.62
C PHE A 150 6.21 -33.14 6.32
N ILE A 151 7.16 -33.01 7.23
CA ILE A 151 7.71 -34.12 8.02
C ILE A 151 6.58 -34.80 8.80
N MET A 152 5.76 -34.03 9.51
CA MET A 152 4.63 -34.56 10.27
C MET A 152 3.64 -35.29 9.37
N MET A 153 3.29 -34.72 8.21
CA MET A 153 2.37 -35.33 7.26
C MET A 153 2.90 -36.67 6.70
N ILE A 154 4.20 -36.77 6.38
CA ILE A 154 4.81 -37.99 5.87
C ILE A 154 4.84 -39.07 6.98
N ILE A 155 5.23 -38.71 8.21
CA ILE A 155 5.34 -39.66 9.32
C ILE A 155 3.95 -40.23 9.67
N TYR A 156 2.95 -39.37 9.76
CA TYR A 156 1.62 -39.76 10.27
C TYR A 156 0.73 -40.36 9.17
N TYR A 157 0.67 -39.76 7.98
CA TYR A 157 -0.21 -40.19 6.88
C TYR A 157 0.48 -40.98 5.77
N ARG A 158 1.80 -41.15 5.85
CA ARG A 158 2.59 -41.94 4.89
C ARG A 158 2.27 -41.53 3.45
N PHE A 159 1.70 -42.43 2.65
CA PHE A 159 1.37 -42.21 1.22
C PHE A 159 0.35 -41.06 1.04
N ALA A 160 -0.69 -41.00 1.87
CA ALA A 160 -1.64 -39.90 1.86
C ALA A 160 -0.97 -38.54 2.16
N GLY A 161 0.08 -38.55 2.98
CA GLY A 161 0.92 -37.38 3.25
C GLY A 161 1.62 -36.85 2.00
N LEU A 162 2.12 -37.71 1.11
CA LEU A 162 2.71 -37.27 -0.16
C LEU A 162 1.67 -36.59 -1.08
N VAL A 163 0.47 -37.15 -1.15
CA VAL A 163 -0.64 -36.52 -1.90
C VAL A 163 -1.00 -35.15 -1.32
N ALA A 164 -1.00 -35.03 0.03
CA ALA A 164 -1.23 -33.74 0.67
C ALA A 164 -0.15 -32.71 0.35
N ILE A 165 1.11 -33.09 0.37
CA ILE A 165 2.24 -32.21 0.05
C ILE A 165 2.11 -31.71 -1.41
N MET A 166 1.76 -32.58 -2.35
CA MET A 166 1.49 -32.17 -3.73
C MET A 166 0.31 -31.18 -3.81
N GLY A 167 -0.79 -31.49 -3.12
CA GLY A 167 -1.95 -30.61 -3.04
C GLY A 167 -1.60 -29.25 -2.44
N LEU A 168 -0.82 -29.22 -1.36
CA LEU A 168 -0.37 -28.00 -0.71
C LEU A 168 0.57 -27.18 -1.59
N THR A 169 1.47 -27.83 -2.33
CA THR A 169 2.35 -27.16 -3.31
C THR A 169 1.53 -26.51 -4.42
N ILE A 170 0.54 -27.21 -4.95
CA ILE A 170 -0.37 -26.63 -5.96
C ILE A 170 -1.18 -25.47 -5.37
N ASN A 171 -1.66 -25.60 -4.12
CA ASN A 171 -2.35 -24.52 -3.45
C ASN A 171 -1.46 -23.27 -3.25
N ALA A 172 -0.20 -23.46 -2.85
CA ALA A 172 0.75 -22.35 -2.75
C ALA A 172 0.97 -21.65 -4.10
N LEU A 173 1.09 -22.41 -5.20
CA LEU A 173 1.20 -21.85 -6.54
C LEU A 173 -0.08 -21.11 -6.97
N LEU A 174 -1.26 -21.65 -6.65
CA LEU A 174 -2.54 -20.98 -6.91
C LEU A 174 -2.65 -19.67 -6.14
N LEU A 175 -2.25 -19.65 -4.86
CA LEU A 175 -2.25 -18.45 -4.04
C LEU A 175 -1.32 -17.37 -4.62
N LEU A 176 -0.06 -17.71 -4.89
CA LEU A 176 0.91 -16.76 -5.46
C LEU A 176 0.50 -16.32 -6.87
N GLY A 177 -0.03 -17.22 -7.69
CA GLY A 177 -0.57 -16.90 -9.00
C GLY A 177 -1.75 -15.91 -8.92
N ALA A 178 -2.69 -16.15 -8.02
CA ALA A 178 -3.82 -15.26 -7.81
C ALA A 178 -3.36 -13.87 -7.33
N MET A 179 -2.45 -13.81 -6.34
CA MET A 179 -1.87 -12.55 -5.87
C MET A 179 -1.21 -11.77 -7.02
N SER A 180 -0.47 -12.46 -7.89
CA SER A 180 0.20 -11.85 -9.05
C SER A 180 -0.78 -11.34 -10.11
N ILE A 181 -1.81 -12.13 -10.46
CA ILE A 181 -2.81 -11.77 -11.48
C ILE A 181 -3.61 -10.54 -11.06
N PHE A 182 -3.99 -10.47 -9.78
CA PHE A 182 -4.76 -9.33 -9.26
C PHE A 182 -3.89 -8.13 -8.87
N GLY A 183 -2.56 -8.23 -8.98
CA GLY A 183 -1.64 -7.15 -8.67
C GLY A 183 -1.64 -6.76 -7.18
N PHE A 184 -1.93 -7.69 -6.27
CA PHE A 184 -1.92 -7.41 -4.84
C PHE A 184 -0.51 -7.25 -4.30
N GLU A 185 -0.28 -6.19 -3.55
CA GLU A 185 1.01 -5.92 -2.91
C GLU A 185 1.24 -6.87 -1.73
N LEU A 186 2.44 -7.45 -1.68
CA LEU A 186 2.85 -8.31 -0.58
C LEU A 186 3.39 -7.44 0.57
N THR A 187 2.58 -7.29 1.62
CA THR A 187 2.97 -6.59 2.85
C THR A 187 3.58 -7.56 3.87
N LEU A 188 4.35 -7.05 4.88
CA LEU A 188 4.88 -7.89 5.95
C LEU A 188 3.79 -8.70 6.68
N PRO A 189 2.65 -8.11 7.11
CA PRO A 189 1.54 -8.89 7.61
C PRO A 189 0.94 -9.85 6.57
N GLY A 190 0.99 -9.50 5.29
CA GLY A 190 0.55 -10.37 4.20
C GLY A 190 1.35 -11.68 4.11
N ILE A 191 2.67 -11.65 4.35
CA ILE A 191 3.48 -12.87 4.43
C ILE A 191 3.01 -13.78 5.57
N ALA A 192 2.70 -13.23 6.74
CA ALA A 192 2.12 -14.00 7.83
C ALA A 192 0.76 -14.61 7.44
N GLY A 193 -0.05 -13.89 6.65
CA GLY A 193 -1.30 -14.40 6.07
C GLY A 193 -1.08 -15.59 5.15
N ILE A 194 -0.04 -15.58 4.30
CA ILE A 194 0.32 -16.72 3.45
C ILE A 194 0.66 -17.95 4.31
N VAL A 195 1.53 -17.78 5.31
CA VAL A 195 1.93 -18.90 6.20
C VAL A 195 0.72 -19.47 6.94
N LEU A 196 -0.15 -18.60 7.45
CA LEU A 196 -1.38 -19.00 8.12
C LEU A 196 -2.30 -19.80 7.19
N THR A 197 -2.53 -19.35 5.96
CA THR A 197 -3.43 -20.03 5.01
C THR A 197 -2.89 -21.36 4.53
N LEU A 198 -1.57 -21.52 4.44
CA LEU A 198 -0.96 -22.81 4.19
C LEU A 198 -1.22 -23.80 5.35
N GLY A 199 -1.19 -23.33 6.60
CA GLY A 199 -1.61 -24.13 7.75
C GLY A 199 -3.08 -24.57 7.68
N VAL A 200 -3.98 -23.64 7.36
CA VAL A 200 -5.43 -23.93 7.16
C VAL A 200 -5.65 -24.95 6.03
N ALA A 201 -4.85 -24.87 4.96
CA ALA A 201 -4.95 -25.83 3.84
C ALA A 201 -4.53 -27.23 4.27
N VAL A 202 -3.56 -27.37 5.18
CA VAL A 202 -3.19 -28.65 5.78
C VAL A 202 -4.33 -29.24 6.60
N ASP A 203 -4.99 -28.43 7.43
CA ASP A 203 -6.11 -28.89 8.27
C ASP A 203 -7.24 -29.48 7.44
N ALA A 204 -7.57 -28.89 6.29
CA ALA A 204 -8.57 -29.41 5.37
C ALA A 204 -8.18 -30.82 4.84
N ASN A 205 -6.92 -31.03 4.48
CA ASN A 205 -6.42 -32.33 4.05
C ASN A 205 -6.43 -33.37 5.19
N VAL A 206 -6.00 -32.97 6.39
CA VAL A 206 -6.04 -33.82 7.60
C VAL A 206 -7.46 -34.31 7.87
N LEU A 207 -8.45 -33.41 7.80
CA LEU A 207 -9.85 -33.77 8.03
C LEU A 207 -10.36 -34.81 7.02
N ILE A 208 -10.00 -34.66 5.74
CA ILE A 208 -10.35 -35.65 4.70
C ILE A 208 -9.69 -37.01 5.01
N TYR A 209 -8.42 -37.01 5.46
CA TYR A 209 -7.68 -38.26 5.73
C TYR A 209 -8.19 -39.00 6.96
N GLU A 210 -8.53 -38.28 8.01
CA GLU A 210 -9.15 -38.91 9.18
C GLU A 210 -10.52 -39.50 8.83
N ARG A 211 -11.32 -38.83 8.02
CA ARG A 211 -12.58 -39.39 7.51
C ARG A 211 -12.33 -40.61 6.61
N LEU A 212 -11.28 -40.61 5.80
CA LEU A 212 -10.92 -41.77 4.98
C LEU A 212 -10.49 -42.97 5.85
N ARG A 213 -9.78 -42.70 6.94
CA ARG A 213 -9.40 -43.71 7.90
C ARG A 213 -10.62 -44.35 8.59
N GLU A 214 -11.55 -43.53 9.08
CA GLU A 214 -12.80 -44.00 9.66
C GLU A 214 -13.61 -44.87 8.67
N GLU A 215 -13.76 -44.44 7.43
CA GLU A 215 -14.48 -45.18 6.39
C GLU A 215 -13.80 -46.54 6.07
N LYS A 216 -12.47 -46.59 6.13
CA LYS A 216 -11.72 -47.86 5.97
C LYS A 216 -11.90 -48.79 7.17
N GLU A 217 -11.89 -48.28 8.37
CA GLU A 217 -12.14 -49.07 9.58
C GLU A 217 -13.53 -49.69 9.62
N MET A 218 -14.54 -49.05 8.95
CA MET A 218 -15.86 -49.62 8.72
C MET A 218 -15.91 -50.73 7.65
N GLY A 219 -14.77 -51.13 7.08
CA GLY A 219 -14.67 -52.20 6.08
C GLY A 219 -15.17 -51.84 4.70
N ARG A 220 -15.32 -50.55 4.35
CA ARG A 220 -15.81 -50.12 3.03
C ARG A 220 -14.74 -50.29 1.95
N PRO A 221 -15.15 -50.62 0.69
CA PRO A 221 -14.26 -50.63 -0.43
C PRO A 221 -13.55 -49.24 -0.61
N PHE A 222 -12.27 -49.25 -0.95
CA PHE A 222 -11.43 -48.06 -0.97
C PHE A 222 -12.01 -46.88 -1.80
N ARG A 223 -12.56 -47.19 -2.99
CA ARG A 223 -13.24 -46.18 -3.85
C ARG A 223 -14.44 -45.51 -3.16
N VAL A 224 -15.24 -46.31 -2.43
CA VAL A 224 -16.40 -45.84 -1.69
C VAL A 224 -15.95 -45.00 -0.48
N ALA A 225 -14.93 -45.50 0.20
CA ALA A 225 -14.33 -44.80 1.36
C ALA A 225 -13.82 -43.40 0.96
N ILE A 226 -13.10 -43.28 -0.16
CA ILE A 226 -12.64 -41.98 -0.67
C ILE A 226 -13.85 -41.08 -0.95
N ARG A 227 -14.83 -41.51 -1.70
CA ARG A 227 -16.00 -40.68 -2.04
C ARG A 227 -16.69 -40.20 -0.78
N ASN A 228 -16.98 -41.08 0.18
CA ASN A 228 -17.67 -40.76 1.39
C ASN A 228 -16.86 -39.81 2.29
N SER A 229 -15.53 -39.97 2.35
CA SER A 229 -14.68 -39.09 3.15
C SER A 229 -14.69 -37.66 2.64
N PHE A 230 -14.61 -37.45 1.33
CA PHE A 230 -14.73 -36.12 0.74
C PHE A 230 -16.12 -35.51 0.96
N ASP A 231 -17.18 -36.28 0.73
CA ASP A 231 -18.55 -35.78 0.89
C ASP A 231 -18.87 -35.42 2.36
N LYS A 232 -18.36 -36.18 3.34
CA LYS A 232 -18.53 -35.89 4.77
C LYS A 232 -17.63 -34.77 5.27
N ALA A 233 -16.39 -34.68 4.78
CA ALA A 233 -15.47 -33.64 5.18
C ALA A 233 -15.86 -32.28 4.56
N PHE A 234 -16.54 -32.27 3.42
CA PHE A 234 -16.88 -31.05 2.68
C PHE A 234 -17.63 -30.04 3.55
N SER A 235 -18.68 -30.45 4.28
CA SER A 235 -19.45 -29.52 5.11
C SER A 235 -18.58 -28.85 6.16
N ALA A 236 -17.78 -29.62 6.90
CA ALA A 236 -16.92 -29.08 7.94
C ALA A 236 -15.82 -28.14 7.39
N ILE A 237 -15.22 -28.52 6.24
CA ILE A 237 -14.23 -27.69 5.56
C ILE A 237 -14.88 -26.39 5.07
N PHE A 238 -16.07 -26.48 4.47
CA PHE A 238 -16.79 -25.31 3.97
C PHE A 238 -17.16 -24.35 5.10
N ASP A 239 -17.76 -24.85 6.19
CA ASP A 239 -18.19 -24.04 7.32
C ASP A 239 -17.01 -23.33 8.00
N SER A 240 -15.89 -24.01 8.20
CA SER A 240 -14.67 -23.45 8.76
C SER A 240 -14.09 -22.35 7.87
N ASN A 241 -14.02 -22.60 6.56
CA ASN A 241 -13.47 -21.63 5.61
C ASN A 241 -14.39 -20.41 5.41
N ILE A 242 -15.72 -20.60 5.43
CA ILE A 242 -16.67 -19.47 5.40
C ILE A 242 -16.50 -18.58 6.63
N THR A 243 -16.33 -19.16 7.82
CA THR A 243 -16.06 -18.39 9.03
C THR A 243 -14.77 -17.56 8.91
N SER A 244 -13.71 -18.17 8.39
CA SER A 244 -12.43 -17.51 8.13
C SER A 244 -12.58 -16.39 7.09
N LEU A 245 -13.35 -16.62 6.02
CA LEU A 245 -13.62 -15.64 4.97
C LEU A 245 -14.40 -14.43 5.51
N ILE A 246 -15.43 -14.65 6.32
CA ILE A 246 -16.18 -13.57 6.96
C ILE A 246 -15.24 -12.72 7.83
N THR A 247 -14.40 -13.37 8.63
CA THR A 247 -13.41 -12.67 9.47
C THR A 247 -12.44 -11.85 8.62
N ALA A 248 -11.94 -12.40 7.51
CA ALA A 248 -11.04 -11.71 6.61
C ALA A 248 -11.70 -10.48 5.94
N VAL A 249 -12.98 -10.59 5.52
CA VAL A 249 -13.75 -9.48 4.95
C VAL A 249 -13.97 -8.36 5.98
N ILE A 250 -14.36 -8.71 7.21
CA ILE A 250 -14.51 -7.73 8.29
C ILE A 250 -13.18 -7.04 8.57
N LEU A 251 -12.09 -7.81 8.64
CA LEU A 251 -10.75 -7.26 8.85
C LEU A 251 -10.35 -6.31 7.70
N TYR A 252 -10.65 -6.65 6.45
CA TYR A 252 -10.37 -5.78 5.30
C TYR A 252 -11.10 -4.44 5.39
N TRP A 253 -12.35 -4.43 5.87
CA TRP A 253 -13.13 -3.21 6.03
C TRP A 253 -12.68 -2.34 7.20
N MET A 254 -12.28 -2.97 8.31
CA MET A 254 -11.89 -2.25 9.53
C MET A 254 -10.41 -1.86 9.56
N ALA A 255 -9.57 -2.58 8.84
CA ALA A 255 -8.13 -2.35 8.85
C ALA A 255 -7.71 -1.16 7.98
N THR A 256 -6.62 -0.52 8.38
CA THR A 256 -5.95 0.53 7.62
C THR A 256 -4.50 0.12 7.30
N GLY A 257 -3.94 0.72 6.26
CA GLY A 257 -2.53 0.53 5.90
C GLY A 257 -2.16 -0.93 5.62
N THR A 258 -1.06 -1.38 6.20
CA THR A 258 -0.44 -2.70 5.92
C THR A 258 -1.27 -3.90 6.37
N ILE A 259 -2.18 -3.73 7.34
CA ILE A 259 -3.06 -4.80 7.81
C ILE A 259 -4.08 -5.22 6.74
N LYS A 260 -4.45 -4.32 5.83
CA LYS A 260 -5.28 -4.68 4.66
C LYS A 260 -4.62 -5.77 3.80
N GLY A 261 -3.29 -5.72 3.65
CA GLY A 261 -2.54 -6.74 2.93
C GLY A 261 -2.70 -8.13 3.56
N PHE A 262 -2.67 -8.23 4.91
CA PHE A 262 -2.97 -9.48 5.61
C PHE A 262 -4.40 -10.00 5.31
N ALA A 263 -5.39 -9.12 5.36
CA ALA A 263 -6.78 -9.50 5.07
C ALA A 263 -6.97 -9.99 3.63
N VAL A 264 -6.30 -9.35 2.66
CA VAL A 264 -6.32 -9.77 1.24
C VAL A 264 -5.67 -11.15 1.08
N THR A 265 -4.46 -11.36 1.60
CA THR A 265 -3.77 -12.65 1.51
C THR A 265 -4.56 -13.77 2.18
N LEU A 266 -5.18 -13.49 3.34
CA LEU A 266 -6.06 -14.44 4.03
C LEU A 266 -7.29 -14.78 3.17
N THR A 267 -7.95 -13.80 2.57
CA THR A 267 -9.12 -14.01 1.71
C THR A 267 -8.78 -14.88 0.50
N VAL A 268 -7.72 -14.50 -0.24
CA VAL A 268 -7.27 -15.25 -1.42
C VAL A 268 -6.82 -16.64 -1.02
N GLY A 269 -6.08 -16.76 0.10
CA GLY A 269 -5.57 -18.02 0.59
C GLY A 269 -6.67 -18.99 1.01
N VAL A 270 -7.70 -18.53 1.69
CA VAL A 270 -8.87 -19.36 2.05
C VAL A 270 -9.59 -19.87 0.81
N ILE A 271 -9.81 -19.00 -0.19
CA ILE A 271 -10.45 -19.42 -1.45
C ILE A 271 -9.60 -20.45 -2.19
N THR A 272 -8.30 -20.21 -2.34
CA THR A 272 -7.39 -21.15 -3.01
C THR A 272 -7.24 -22.47 -2.24
N SER A 273 -7.25 -22.45 -0.90
CA SER A 273 -7.20 -23.64 -0.06
C SER A 273 -8.45 -24.52 -0.23
N MET A 274 -9.63 -23.92 -0.34
CA MET A 274 -10.86 -24.66 -0.64
C MET A 274 -10.78 -25.36 -2.01
N ILE A 275 -10.32 -24.64 -3.03
CA ILE A 275 -10.12 -25.21 -4.37
C ILE A 275 -9.08 -26.34 -4.29
N GLY A 276 -7.95 -26.11 -3.63
CA GLY A 276 -6.88 -27.10 -3.45
C GLY A 276 -7.35 -28.36 -2.73
N ALA A 277 -8.00 -28.22 -1.59
CA ALA A 277 -8.47 -29.37 -0.80
C ALA A 277 -9.58 -30.16 -1.50
N ILE A 278 -10.56 -29.47 -2.08
CA ILE A 278 -11.77 -30.11 -2.61
C ILE A 278 -11.52 -30.68 -4.04
N LEU A 279 -10.91 -29.89 -4.92
CA LEU A 279 -10.72 -30.30 -6.32
C LEU A 279 -9.39 -31.00 -6.54
N VAL A 280 -8.28 -30.36 -6.17
CA VAL A 280 -6.94 -30.86 -6.50
C VAL A 280 -6.63 -32.16 -5.74
N THR A 281 -6.86 -32.17 -4.42
CA THR A 281 -6.60 -33.35 -3.58
C THR A 281 -7.49 -34.51 -4.01
N ARG A 282 -8.76 -34.25 -4.35
CA ARG A 282 -9.68 -35.29 -4.87
C ARG A 282 -9.18 -35.90 -6.17
N VAL A 283 -8.76 -35.06 -7.13
CA VAL A 283 -8.20 -35.54 -8.42
C VAL A 283 -6.93 -36.33 -8.20
N LEU A 284 -6.02 -35.89 -7.35
CA LEU A 284 -4.79 -36.59 -7.03
C LEU A 284 -5.05 -38.00 -6.44
N PHE A 285 -6.04 -38.12 -5.55
CA PHE A 285 -6.46 -39.43 -5.02
C PHE A 285 -7.01 -40.36 -6.11
N TYR A 286 -7.84 -39.85 -7.02
CA TYR A 286 -8.37 -40.66 -8.12
C TYR A 286 -7.26 -41.09 -9.12
N LEU A 287 -6.32 -40.21 -9.40
CA LEU A 287 -5.16 -40.54 -10.24
C LEU A 287 -4.27 -41.60 -9.57
N SER A 288 -4.04 -41.46 -8.25
CA SER A 288 -3.30 -42.48 -7.49
C SER A 288 -3.97 -43.86 -7.50
N LEU A 289 -5.31 -43.92 -7.55
CA LEU A 289 -6.07 -45.17 -7.65
C LEU A 289 -5.91 -45.88 -8.99
N ILE A 290 -5.54 -45.19 -10.06
CA ILE A 290 -5.35 -45.77 -11.39
C ILE A 290 -4.00 -46.52 -11.46
N HIS A 291 -3.06 -46.16 -10.57
CA HIS A 291 -1.71 -46.77 -10.53
C HIS A 291 -1.53 -47.79 -9.41
N ILE A 292 -2.54 -48.08 -8.60
CA ILE A 292 -2.58 -49.17 -7.61
C ILE A 292 -3.60 -50.21 -8.03
#